data_87b78afc3bda170e8db687ada31f2ac3
#
_entry.id   87b78afc3bda170e8db687ada31f2ac3
#
_cell.length_a   1.000
_cell.length_b   1.000
_cell.length_c   1.000
_cell.angle_alpha   90.00
_cell.angle_beta   90.00
_cell.angle_gamma   90.00
#
_symmetry.space_group_name_H-M   'P 1'
#
loop_
_entity.id
_entity.type
_entity.pdbx_description
1 polymer ?
#
loop_
_entity_poly.entity_id
_entity_poly.type
_entity_poly.pdbx_seq_one_letter_code
_entity_poly.pdbx_strand_id
1 'polypeptide(L)'
;YADAFAANPRLTVIQQACPLFVEYVERGVTGGPELVAVAQEYLKPVMAEDVDTLVLGCTHYPVLTALIQHVVGDDVTLVSSAEETAKDVYSTLTTADLLRPDGLPAPEHVFLATGDPLEFAELGRRFLGPEVRSVRQAEGFDW
;
A
#
# COMPACT_ATOMS: atom_id res chain seq x y z
N TYR A 1 -13.52 1.85 5.53
CA TYR A 1 -13.34 0.64 6.34
C TYR A 1 -14.46 0.49 7.37
N ALA A 2 -14.74 1.48 8.21
CA ALA A 2 -15.77 1.36 9.25
C ALA A 2 -17.11 0.89 8.67
N ASP A 3 -17.58 1.49 7.58
CA ASP A 3 -18.84 1.10 6.93
C ASP A 3 -18.80 -0.32 6.34
N ALA A 4 -17.64 -0.74 5.78
CA ALA A 4 -17.49 -2.08 5.23
C ALA A 4 -17.55 -3.16 6.31
N PHE A 5 -17.08 -2.87 7.51
CA PHE A 5 -17.09 -3.79 8.64
C PHE A 5 -18.34 -3.67 9.54
N ALA A 6 -19.16 -2.63 9.34
CA ALA A 6 -20.37 -2.39 10.15
C ALA A 6 -21.38 -3.55 10.09
N ALA A 7 -21.36 -4.37 9.05
CA ALA A 7 -22.22 -5.55 8.93
C ALA A 7 -21.89 -6.67 9.94
N ASN A 8 -20.71 -6.65 10.55
CA ASN A 8 -20.31 -7.63 11.55
C ASN A 8 -20.16 -6.99 12.95
N PRO A 9 -21.17 -7.08 13.82
CA PRO A 9 -21.16 -6.42 15.12
C PRO A 9 -20.15 -7.00 16.13
N ARG A 10 -19.46 -8.09 15.76
CA ARG A 10 -18.39 -8.67 16.59
C ARG A 10 -17.02 -8.04 16.33
N LEU A 11 -16.90 -7.18 15.32
CA LEU A 11 -15.67 -6.48 15.01
C LEU A 11 -15.68 -5.10 15.65
N THR A 12 -14.61 -4.79 16.37
CA THR A 12 -14.30 -3.43 16.82
C THR A 12 -13.28 -2.85 15.83
N VAL A 13 -13.63 -1.77 15.16
CA VAL A 13 -12.77 -1.14 14.14
C VAL A 13 -12.29 0.20 14.65
N ILE A 14 -10.95 0.34 14.72
CA ILE A 14 -10.26 1.58 15.09
C ILE A 14 -9.53 2.08 13.86
N GLN A 15 -9.49 3.38 13.67
CA GLN A 15 -8.79 4.00 12.53
C GLN A 15 -7.73 4.97 13.03
N GLN A 16 -6.52 4.85 12.51
CA GLN A 16 -5.42 5.74 12.80
C GLN A 16 -4.76 6.22 11.50
N ALA A 17 -4.80 7.50 11.25
CA ALA A 17 -4.07 8.11 10.15
C ALA A 17 -2.59 8.31 10.51
N CYS A 18 -1.69 7.93 9.58
CA CYS A 18 -0.25 8.03 9.77
C CYS A 18 0.39 8.82 8.61
N PRO A 19 0.11 10.13 8.45
CA PRO A 19 0.54 10.90 7.28
C PRO A 19 2.05 10.93 7.08
N LEU A 20 2.85 11.02 8.14
CA LEU A 20 4.31 11.04 8.02
C LEU A 20 4.88 9.73 7.43
N PHE A 21 4.18 8.60 7.52
CA PHE A 21 4.63 7.38 6.86
C PHE A 21 4.73 7.56 5.34
N VAL A 22 3.79 8.29 4.74
CA VAL A 22 3.80 8.59 3.31
C VAL A 22 5.04 9.42 2.97
N GLU A 23 5.30 10.49 3.72
CA GLU A 23 6.43 11.39 3.48
C GLU A 23 7.78 10.64 3.60
N TYR A 24 7.94 9.77 4.59
CA TYR A 24 9.15 8.96 4.74
C TYR A 24 9.35 7.99 3.57
N VAL A 25 8.29 7.28 3.17
CA VAL A 25 8.34 6.33 2.05
C VAL A 25 8.68 7.04 0.74
N GLU A 26 8.07 8.18 0.45
CA GLU A 26 8.35 8.98 -0.75
C GLU A 26 9.80 9.52 -0.76
N ARG A 27 10.35 9.83 0.39
CA ARG A 27 11.77 10.16 0.53
C ARG A 27 12.71 8.94 0.47
N GLY A 28 12.17 7.73 0.37
CA GLY A 28 12.93 6.46 0.34
C GLY A 28 13.44 6.03 1.71
N VAL A 29 12.89 6.56 2.79
CA VAL A 29 13.25 6.19 4.17
C VAL A 29 12.27 5.13 4.67
N THR A 30 12.76 3.92 4.87
CA THR A 30 11.95 2.75 5.29
C THR A 30 12.32 2.20 6.66
N GLY A 31 13.23 2.89 7.37
CA GLY A 31 13.71 2.48 8.70
C GLY A 31 14.52 3.57 9.37
N GLY A 32 15.08 3.22 10.52
CA GLY A 32 15.90 4.13 11.35
C GLY A 32 15.16 4.62 12.60
N PRO A 33 15.92 5.13 13.59
CA PRO A 33 15.38 5.45 14.92
C PRO A 33 14.29 6.52 14.89
N GLU A 34 14.40 7.49 13.99
CA GLU A 34 13.41 8.56 13.84
C GLU A 34 12.07 8.02 13.38
N LEU A 35 12.06 7.19 12.31
CA LEU A 35 10.84 6.60 11.80
C LEU A 35 10.23 5.57 12.78
N VAL A 36 11.07 4.85 13.54
CA VAL A 36 10.60 3.98 14.63
C VAL A 36 9.86 4.81 15.68
N ALA A 37 10.41 5.96 16.10
CA ALA A 37 9.76 6.83 17.07
C ALA A 37 8.41 7.36 16.57
N VAL A 38 8.34 7.77 15.31
CA VAL A 38 7.09 8.19 14.65
C VAL A 38 6.07 7.06 14.62
N ALA A 39 6.51 5.84 14.29
CA ALA A 39 5.63 4.68 14.27
C ALA A 39 5.10 4.34 15.68
N GLN A 40 5.96 4.38 16.70
CA GLN A 40 5.55 4.17 18.09
C GLN A 40 4.51 5.20 18.54
N GLU A 41 4.68 6.48 18.17
CA GLU A 41 3.71 7.52 18.50
C GLU A 41 2.35 7.28 17.85
N TYR A 42 2.32 6.96 16.55
CA TYR A 42 1.08 6.68 15.83
C TYR A 42 0.38 5.41 16.30
N LEU A 43 1.14 4.36 16.57
CA LEU A 43 0.56 3.04 16.88
C LEU A 43 0.24 2.85 18.36
N LYS A 44 0.83 3.67 19.25
CA LYS A 44 0.55 3.61 20.69
C LYS A 44 -0.94 3.63 21.04
N PRO A 45 -1.78 4.56 20.53
CA PRO A 45 -3.20 4.56 20.85
C PRO A 45 -3.94 3.33 20.28
N VAL A 46 -3.48 2.82 19.14
CA VAL A 46 -4.07 1.61 18.52
C VAL A 46 -3.75 0.38 19.38
N MET A 47 -2.51 0.24 19.82
CA MET A 47 -2.08 -0.87 20.67
C MET A 47 -2.70 -0.85 22.07
N ALA A 48 -3.14 0.32 22.56
CA ALA A 48 -3.83 0.45 23.84
C ALA A 48 -5.23 -0.19 23.85
N GLU A 49 -5.78 -0.51 22.69
CA GLU A 49 -7.10 -1.12 22.49
C GLU A 49 -7.03 -2.64 22.22
N ASP A 50 -5.90 -3.28 22.54
CA ASP A 50 -5.68 -4.74 22.39
C ASP A 50 -6.05 -5.28 21.00
N VAL A 51 -5.63 -4.58 19.94
CA VAL A 51 -5.89 -5.02 18.56
C VAL A 51 -5.13 -6.30 18.23
N ASP A 52 -5.79 -7.23 17.57
CA ASP A 52 -5.22 -8.49 17.08
C ASP A 52 -4.80 -8.42 15.60
N THR A 53 -5.38 -7.50 14.86
CA THR A 53 -5.18 -7.35 13.41
C THR A 53 -5.02 -5.89 13.03
N LEU A 54 -4.00 -5.58 12.26
CA LEU A 54 -3.73 -4.24 11.73
C LEU A 54 -3.74 -4.25 10.21
N VAL A 55 -4.76 -3.60 9.61
CA VAL A 55 -4.86 -3.45 8.15
C VAL A 55 -4.05 -2.25 7.69
N LEU A 56 -3.08 -2.49 6.82
CA LEU A 56 -2.30 -1.46 6.17
C LEU A 56 -3.10 -0.88 5.00
N GLY A 57 -4.06 0.01 5.32
CA GLY A 57 -5.06 0.56 4.40
C GLY A 57 -4.57 1.73 3.56
N CYS A 58 -3.32 1.70 3.11
CA CYS A 58 -2.69 2.73 2.31
C CYS A 58 -1.70 2.07 1.35
N THR A 59 -1.47 2.64 0.17
CA THR A 59 -0.50 2.11 -0.80
C THR A 59 0.96 2.22 -0.34
N HIS A 60 1.26 3.14 0.58
CA HIS A 60 2.61 3.38 1.10
C HIS A 60 2.95 2.50 2.31
N TYR A 61 1.97 2.23 3.18
CA TYR A 61 2.23 1.53 4.46
C TYR A 61 2.81 0.13 4.29
N PRO A 62 2.47 -0.67 3.26
CA PRO A 62 3.09 -1.98 3.05
C PRO A 62 4.61 -1.93 2.87
N VAL A 63 5.18 -0.81 2.39
CA VAL A 63 6.64 -0.62 2.30
C VAL A 63 7.29 -0.59 3.68
N LEU A 64 6.54 -0.24 4.72
CA LEU A 64 6.99 -0.17 6.12
C LEU A 64 6.60 -1.40 6.94
N THR A 65 6.13 -2.50 6.31
CA THR A 65 5.62 -3.69 7.02
C THR A 65 6.58 -4.18 8.08
N ALA A 66 7.88 -4.33 7.77
CA ALA A 66 8.88 -4.81 8.73
C ALA A 66 9.05 -3.87 9.94
N LEU A 67 9.01 -2.56 9.71
CA LEU A 67 9.10 -1.55 10.78
C LEU A 67 7.83 -1.54 11.63
N ILE A 68 6.67 -1.60 11.01
CA ILE A 68 5.38 -1.64 11.72
C ILE A 68 5.30 -2.92 12.56
N GLN A 69 5.65 -4.09 12.00
CA GLN A 69 5.68 -5.35 12.74
C GLN A 69 6.62 -5.29 13.94
N HIS A 70 7.81 -4.69 13.77
CA HIS A 70 8.74 -4.50 14.89
C HIS A 70 8.13 -3.65 16.02
N VAL A 71 7.29 -2.67 15.70
CA VAL A 71 6.67 -1.77 16.70
C VAL A 71 5.47 -2.42 17.38
N VAL A 72 4.61 -3.13 16.62
CA VAL A 72 3.39 -3.73 17.19
C VAL A 72 3.63 -5.12 17.82
N GLY A 73 4.75 -5.77 17.48
CA GLY A 73 5.08 -7.11 17.99
C GLY A 73 4.48 -8.23 17.15
N ASP A 74 4.84 -9.47 17.48
CA ASP A 74 4.50 -10.67 16.70
C ASP A 74 3.05 -11.15 16.93
N ASP A 75 2.40 -10.69 17.99
CA ASP A 75 1.03 -11.07 18.34
C ASP A 75 -0.02 -10.34 17.49
N VAL A 76 0.36 -9.31 16.75
CA VAL A 76 -0.52 -8.55 15.86
C VAL A 76 -0.34 -9.01 14.42
N THR A 77 -1.42 -9.46 13.79
CA THR A 77 -1.43 -9.84 12.39
C THR A 77 -1.48 -8.61 11.49
N LEU A 78 -0.49 -8.44 10.62
CA LEU A 78 -0.52 -7.39 9.60
C LEU A 78 -1.21 -7.90 8.34
N VAL A 79 -2.14 -7.11 7.81
CA VAL A 79 -2.85 -7.38 6.55
C VAL A 79 -2.56 -6.25 5.57
N SER A 80 -1.92 -6.58 4.46
CA SER A 80 -1.67 -5.63 3.38
C SER A 80 -2.87 -5.55 2.45
N SER A 81 -3.54 -4.40 2.40
CA SER A 81 -4.66 -4.17 1.47
C SER A 81 -4.20 -4.29 0.00
N ALA A 82 -2.95 -3.94 -0.31
CA ALA A 82 -2.39 -4.07 -1.64
C ALA A 82 -2.24 -5.54 -2.06
N GLU A 83 -1.70 -6.39 -1.18
CA GLU A 83 -1.55 -7.84 -1.44
C GLU A 83 -2.89 -8.53 -1.59
N GLU A 84 -3.86 -8.24 -0.71
CA GLU A 84 -5.19 -8.83 -0.79
C GLU A 84 -5.92 -8.40 -2.06
N THR A 85 -5.81 -7.13 -2.45
CA THR A 85 -6.35 -6.65 -3.74
C THR A 85 -5.70 -7.35 -4.92
N ALA A 86 -4.38 -7.52 -4.92
CA ALA A 86 -3.68 -8.22 -6.00
C ALA A 86 -4.12 -9.70 -6.13
N LYS A 87 -4.30 -10.39 -5.00
CA LYS A 87 -4.82 -11.77 -4.96
C LYS A 87 -6.25 -11.84 -5.53
N ASP A 88 -7.11 -10.90 -5.16
CA ASP A 88 -8.50 -10.85 -5.62
C ASP A 88 -8.59 -10.56 -7.12
N VAL A 89 -7.78 -9.61 -7.63
CA VAL A 89 -7.65 -9.32 -9.07
C VAL A 89 -7.20 -10.57 -9.82
N TYR A 90 -6.15 -11.25 -9.35
CA TYR A 90 -5.67 -12.49 -10.00
C TYR A 90 -6.74 -13.58 -10.01
N SER A 91 -7.43 -13.80 -8.90
CA SER A 91 -8.53 -14.76 -8.79
C SER A 91 -9.67 -14.44 -9.74
N THR A 92 -10.06 -13.16 -9.82
CA THR A 92 -11.13 -12.69 -10.70
C THR A 92 -10.77 -12.90 -12.16
N LEU A 93 -9.56 -12.52 -12.58
CA LEU A 93 -9.10 -12.71 -13.96
C LEU A 93 -9.00 -14.19 -14.33
N THR A 94 -8.54 -15.04 -13.39
CA THR A 94 -8.46 -16.49 -13.59
C THR A 94 -9.85 -17.09 -13.79
N THR A 95 -10.80 -16.74 -12.94
CA THR A 95 -12.17 -17.27 -12.97
C THR A 95 -12.92 -16.82 -14.24
N ALA A 96 -12.64 -15.62 -14.72
CA ALA A 96 -13.24 -15.05 -15.91
C ALA A 96 -12.52 -15.46 -17.22
N ASP A 97 -11.46 -16.27 -17.16
CA ASP A 97 -10.60 -16.65 -18.30
C ASP A 97 -10.02 -15.42 -19.05
N LEU A 98 -9.63 -14.40 -18.28
CA LEU A 98 -9.08 -13.13 -18.77
C LEU A 98 -7.57 -12.99 -18.54
N LEU A 99 -6.92 -14.01 -18.02
CA LEU A 99 -5.47 -14.00 -17.91
C LEU A 99 -4.82 -13.97 -19.30
N ARG A 100 -3.71 -13.24 -19.39
CA ARG A 100 -2.92 -13.22 -20.62
C ARG A 100 -2.42 -14.62 -20.94
N PRO A 101 -2.63 -15.15 -22.16
CA PRO A 101 -2.13 -16.46 -22.57
C PRO A 101 -0.60 -16.53 -22.49
N ASP A 102 -0.08 -17.70 -22.12
CA ASP A 102 1.34 -17.98 -22.16
C ASP A 102 1.91 -17.97 -23.59
N GLY A 103 3.19 -17.65 -23.71
CA GLY A 103 3.91 -17.67 -25.00
C GLY A 103 3.75 -16.40 -25.84
N LEU A 104 2.99 -15.42 -25.38
CA LEU A 104 2.94 -14.11 -26.04
C LEU A 104 4.22 -13.28 -25.71
N PRO A 105 4.61 -12.33 -26.59
CA PRO A 105 5.70 -11.41 -26.28
C PRO A 105 5.49 -10.69 -24.94
N ALA A 106 6.57 -10.29 -24.27
CA ALA A 106 6.46 -9.51 -23.03
C ALA A 106 5.52 -8.31 -23.22
N PRO A 107 4.68 -7.98 -22.23
CA PRO A 107 3.78 -6.84 -22.33
C PRO A 107 4.56 -5.53 -22.37
N GLU A 108 4.04 -4.56 -23.11
CA GLU A 108 4.52 -3.18 -23.04
C GLU A 108 3.72 -2.44 -21.98
N HIS A 109 4.40 -1.97 -20.94
CA HIS A 109 3.77 -1.20 -19.87
C HIS A 109 3.71 0.28 -20.26
N VAL A 110 2.53 0.88 -20.09
CA VAL A 110 2.29 2.30 -20.32
C VAL A 110 1.94 2.96 -19.00
N PHE A 111 2.73 3.94 -18.59
CA PHE A 111 2.51 4.72 -17.38
C PHE A 111 2.05 6.12 -17.74
N LEU A 112 0.95 6.56 -17.15
CA LEU A 112 0.37 7.88 -17.34
C LEU A 112 0.24 8.56 -15.98
N ALA A 113 0.55 9.85 -15.91
CA ALA A 113 0.40 10.66 -14.71
C ALA A 113 -0.35 11.95 -15.02
N THR A 114 -1.24 12.37 -14.14
CA THR A 114 -1.93 13.68 -14.19
C THR A 114 -1.06 14.80 -13.62
N GLY A 115 -0.09 14.45 -12.73
CA GLY A 115 0.94 15.35 -12.21
C GLY A 115 2.20 15.34 -13.07
N ASP A 116 3.35 15.75 -12.49
CA ASP A 116 4.65 15.76 -13.17
C ASP A 116 5.08 14.32 -13.51
N PRO A 117 5.27 13.98 -14.81
CA PRO A 117 5.69 12.64 -15.22
C PRO A 117 7.10 12.25 -14.73
N LEU A 118 8.00 13.22 -14.51
CA LEU A 118 9.35 12.94 -14.04
C LEU A 118 9.34 12.56 -12.55
N GLU A 119 8.61 13.31 -11.75
CA GLU A 119 8.39 13.01 -10.32
C GLU A 119 7.71 11.66 -10.14
N PHE A 120 6.64 11.41 -10.91
CA PHE A 120 5.96 10.12 -10.90
C PHE A 120 6.89 8.97 -11.29
N ALA A 121 7.74 9.16 -12.31
CA ALA A 121 8.68 8.13 -12.74
C ALA A 121 9.72 7.80 -11.65
N GLU A 122 10.18 8.80 -10.92
CA GLU A 122 11.13 8.62 -9.82
C GLU A 122 10.50 7.84 -8.65
N LEU A 123 9.33 8.25 -8.20
CA LEU A 123 8.58 7.57 -7.16
C LEU A 123 8.12 6.17 -7.61
N GLY A 124 7.58 6.07 -8.82
CA GLY A 124 7.10 4.81 -9.39
C GLY A 124 8.17 3.72 -9.46
N ARG A 125 9.42 4.08 -9.73
CA ARG A 125 10.53 3.11 -9.72
C ARG A 125 10.82 2.53 -8.35
N ARG A 126 10.51 3.23 -7.27
CA ARG A 126 10.68 2.72 -5.90
C ARG A 126 9.68 1.62 -5.57
N PHE A 127 8.46 1.71 -6.12
CA PHE A 127 7.38 0.74 -5.86
C PHE A 127 7.35 -0.39 -6.89
N LEU A 128 7.55 -0.07 -8.17
CA LEU A 128 7.38 -0.99 -9.30
C LEU A 128 8.71 -1.42 -9.93
N GLY A 129 9.83 -0.83 -9.47
CA GLY A 129 11.15 -1.18 -9.96
C GLY A 129 11.43 -0.69 -11.38
N PRO A 130 12.32 -1.39 -12.12
CA PRO A 130 12.80 -0.97 -13.44
C PRO A 130 11.73 -1.02 -14.54
N GLU A 131 10.56 -1.54 -14.26
CA GLU A 131 9.42 -1.60 -15.20
C GLU A 131 8.94 -0.19 -15.57
N VAL A 132 9.09 0.79 -14.65
CA VAL A 132 8.75 2.19 -14.92
C VAL A 132 9.87 2.84 -15.72
N ARG A 133 9.88 2.63 -17.05
CA ARG A 133 10.91 3.17 -17.96
C ARG A 133 10.63 4.62 -18.36
N SER A 134 9.36 4.89 -18.70
CA SER A 134 8.91 6.23 -19.09
C SER A 134 7.49 6.46 -18.62
N VAL A 135 7.20 7.69 -18.25
CA VAL A 135 5.86 8.14 -17.89
C VAL A 135 5.46 9.27 -18.83
N ARG A 136 4.22 9.29 -19.28
CA ARG A 136 3.67 10.33 -20.13
C ARG A 136 2.62 11.13 -19.36
N GLN A 137 2.47 12.40 -19.70
CA GLN A 137 1.38 13.21 -19.20
C GLN A 137 0.05 12.60 -19.68
N ALA A 138 -0.89 12.42 -18.75
CA ALA A 138 -2.27 12.11 -19.11
C ALA A 138 -2.95 13.38 -19.59
N GLU A 139 -3.40 13.41 -20.85
CA GLU A 139 -4.12 14.54 -21.43
C GLU A 139 -5.63 14.36 -21.27
N GLY A 140 -6.37 15.46 -21.14
CA GLY A 140 -7.84 15.45 -21.14
C GLY A 140 -8.51 15.19 -19.78
N PHE A 141 -7.76 15.27 -18.68
CA PHE A 141 -8.31 15.27 -17.32
C PHE A 141 -8.20 16.69 -16.75
N ASP A 142 -9.20 17.52 -17.01
CA ASP A 142 -9.42 18.77 -16.27
C ASP A 142 -10.22 18.42 -15.01
N TRP A 143 -9.56 18.51 -13.86
CA TRP A 143 -10.16 18.31 -12.52
C TRP A 143 -10.69 19.63 -11.94
#